data_6b4e0d461ce60db701812c92536bd98a
#
_entry.id   6b4e0d461ce60db701812c92536bd98a
#
_cell.length_a   1.000
_cell.length_b   1.000
_cell.length_c   1.000
_cell.angle_alpha   90.00
_cell.angle_beta   90.00
_cell.angle_gamma   90.00
#
_symmetry.space_group_name_H-M   'P 1'
#
loop_
_entity.id
_entity.type
_entity.pdbx_description
1 polymer ?
#
loop_
_entity_poly.entity_id
_entity_poly.type
_entity_poly.pdbx_seq_one_letter_code
_entity_poly.pdbx_strand_id
1 'polypeptide(L)'
;MSVQVFKYFRAQYAATIFSLALLLGYGGGALFAYFSTDNGYFVDLAFLALVSSVTVFVFSKVSLIRERIIGPKIILGVGLLFLAVFGLFACFAAMVLGTAEGIPLLAWFAGADPETLVVLREKFLKAREGWQAIFPYINGLFTGALIPYCLAYFFLEKFKWRWLAFFAFLAYCLVFIEKVFFLKAMIPLLYVAFCVRSGSLSTFVFVASLCVSIVIFLGVVSGFGSGIEESSGDFFSGQYRAVGTLNYLAWRAIAVPIFTAADALAYFSEGLHSNLLMGATSSLLSAIFGLERVEFEHLVFEYQWGQTETGTGSANSVYFVDAYVNFGMMGVVLFSAIIGVIFRMIANSTDEALHAIWPLFAFGLYVSGLVGNLASNGFILIFLFCAIAQVRHYKTRRRDISGGMHAPALLPESR
;
A
#
# COMPACT_ATOMS: atom_id res chain seq x y z
N MET A 1 -11.75 -4.09 -27.12
CA MET A 1 -12.17 -4.52 -25.78
C MET A 1 -11.37 -3.87 -24.63
N SER A 2 -10.21 -3.31 -24.84
CA SER A 2 -9.31 -2.81 -23.78
C SER A 2 -9.69 -1.46 -23.14
N VAL A 3 -10.30 -0.53 -23.87
CA VAL A 3 -10.53 0.85 -23.36
C VAL A 3 -11.74 0.94 -22.38
N GLN A 4 -12.71 0.05 -22.47
CA GLN A 4 -13.89 0.10 -21.60
C GLN A 4 -13.63 -0.45 -20.19
N VAL A 5 -12.79 -1.46 -20.03
CA VAL A 5 -12.51 -2.09 -18.72
C VAL A 5 -11.82 -1.10 -17.77
N PHE A 6 -10.91 -0.26 -18.27
CA PHE A 6 -10.17 0.71 -17.45
C PHE A 6 -10.99 1.90 -16.97
N LYS A 7 -12.17 2.13 -17.56
CA LYS A 7 -13.11 3.15 -17.09
C LYS A 7 -13.62 2.86 -15.69
N TYR A 8 -13.64 1.58 -15.30
CA TYR A 8 -14.10 1.12 -13.98
C TYR A 8 -13.03 1.25 -12.89
N PHE A 9 -11.75 1.34 -13.24
CA PHE A 9 -10.67 1.56 -12.25
C PHE A 9 -10.49 3.03 -11.83
N ARG A 10 -11.38 3.93 -12.24
CA ARG A 10 -11.34 5.32 -11.78
C ARG A 10 -11.64 5.39 -10.28
N ALA A 11 -11.10 6.42 -9.62
CA ALA A 11 -11.26 6.65 -8.19
C ALA A 11 -12.72 6.66 -7.71
N GLN A 12 -13.67 7.01 -8.57
CA GLN A 12 -15.11 6.96 -8.27
C GLN A 12 -15.63 5.55 -7.94
N TYR A 13 -14.94 4.50 -8.39
CA TYR A 13 -15.27 3.10 -8.12
C TYR A 13 -14.34 2.46 -7.09
N ALA A 14 -13.40 3.22 -6.51
CA ALA A 14 -12.38 2.70 -5.60
C ALA A 14 -12.97 1.88 -4.44
N ALA A 15 -13.97 2.44 -3.75
CA ALA A 15 -14.65 1.74 -2.66
C ALA A 15 -15.34 0.45 -3.13
N THR A 16 -16.02 0.49 -4.29
CA THR A 16 -16.69 -0.69 -4.85
C THR A 16 -15.69 -1.80 -5.19
N ILE A 17 -14.59 -1.43 -5.86
CA ILE A 17 -13.54 -2.38 -6.24
C ILE A 17 -12.89 -2.96 -4.98
N PHE A 18 -12.58 -2.12 -3.99
CA PHE A 18 -11.99 -2.58 -2.74
C PHE A 18 -12.93 -3.50 -1.96
N SER A 19 -14.23 -3.13 -1.83
CA SER A 19 -15.23 -3.99 -1.19
C SER A 19 -15.37 -5.34 -1.88
N LEU A 20 -15.38 -5.36 -3.23
CA LEU A 20 -15.38 -6.61 -3.98
C LEU A 20 -14.10 -7.43 -3.79
N ALA A 21 -12.93 -6.77 -3.74
CA ALA A 21 -11.67 -7.45 -3.47
C ALA A 21 -11.64 -8.10 -2.08
N LEU A 22 -12.17 -7.42 -1.05
CA LEU A 22 -12.32 -8.01 0.28
C LEU A 22 -13.29 -9.20 0.28
N LEU A 23 -14.45 -9.01 -0.35
CA LEU A 23 -15.48 -10.06 -0.38
C LEU A 23 -15.02 -11.29 -1.14
N LEU A 24 -14.38 -11.12 -2.29
CA LEU A 24 -13.91 -12.25 -3.10
C LEU A 24 -12.61 -12.85 -2.54
N GLY A 25 -11.65 -12.01 -2.12
CA GLY A 25 -10.37 -12.47 -1.59
C GLY A 25 -10.53 -13.12 -0.22
N TYR A 26 -10.91 -12.34 0.79
CA TYR A 26 -11.05 -12.87 2.15
C TYR A 26 -12.37 -13.61 2.37
N GLY A 27 -13.49 -13.14 1.82
CA GLY A 27 -14.77 -13.81 1.97
C GLY A 27 -14.82 -15.13 1.21
N GLY A 28 -14.70 -15.07 -0.13
CA GLY A 28 -14.74 -16.26 -0.99
C GLY A 28 -13.54 -17.19 -0.77
N GLY A 29 -12.34 -16.62 -0.65
CA GLY A 29 -11.13 -17.39 -0.40
C GLY A 29 -11.13 -18.12 0.95
N ALA A 30 -11.63 -17.47 2.02
CA ALA A 30 -11.77 -18.13 3.33
C ALA A 30 -12.83 -19.25 3.32
N LEU A 31 -13.97 -19.03 2.64
CA LEU A 31 -14.95 -20.13 2.51
C LEU A 31 -14.37 -21.32 1.73
N PHE A 32 -13.60 -21.06 0.68
CA PHE A 32 -12.92 -22.12 -0.06
C PHE A 32 -11.89 -22.85 0.83
N ALA A 33 -11.11 -22.12 1.64
CA ALA A 33 -10.18 -22.68 2.60
C ALA A 33 -10.89 -23.52 3.67
N TYR A 34 -12.05 -23.07 4.18
CA TYR A 34 -12.87 -23.82 5.11
C TYR A 34 -13.25 -25.21 4.58
N PHE A 35 -13.73 -25.29 3.33
CA PHE A 35 -14.08 -26.58 2.72
C PHE A 35 -12.88 -27.51 2.49
N SER A 36 -11.66 -26.95 2.47
CA SER A 36 -10.44 -27.75 2.30
C SER A 36 -9.86 -28.23 3.64
N THR A 37 -10.00 -27.43 4.72
CA THR A 37 -9.28 -27.66 5.99
C THR A 37 -10.19 -27.95 7.18
N ASP A 38 -11.50 -27.71 7.05
CA ASP A 38 -12.51 -27.80 8.13
C ASP A 38 -12.17 -26.91 9.38
N ASN A 39 -11.43 -25.83 9.16
CA ASN A 39 -11.06 -24.89 10.24
C ASN A 39 -12.10 -23.76 10.36
N GLY A 40 -12.81 -23.71 11.50
CA GLY A 40 -13.89 -22.76 11.76
C GLY A 40 -13.47 -21.29 11.69
N TYR A 41 -12.22 -20.94 11.96
CA TYR A 41 -11.73 -19.55 11.89
C TYR A 41 -11.80 -18.94 10.48
N PHE A 42 -11.82 -19.76 9.44
CA PHE A 42 -12.09 -19.29 8.09
C PHE A 42 -13.54 -18.80 7.90
N VAL A 43 -14.51 -19.38 8.60
CA VAL A 43 -15.91 -18.92 8.58
C VAL A 43 -16.02 -17.57 9.27
N ASP A 44 -15.36 -17.39 10.42
CA ASP A 44 -15.30 -16.11 11.13
C ASP A 44 -14.63 -15.03 10.26
N LEU A 45 -13.53 -15.37 9.58
CA LEU A 45 -12.86 -14.49 8.65
C LEU A 45 -13.78 -14.06 7.49
N ALA A 46 -14.52 -14.99 6.90
CA ALA A 46 -15.46 -14.71 5.83
C ALA A 46 -16.60 -13.77 6.29
N PHE A 47 -17.10 -13.98 7.51
CA PHE A 47 -18.12 -13.12 8.12
C PHE A 47 -17.58 -11.69 8.35
N LEU A 48 -16.38 -11.54 8.92
CA LEU A 48 -15.73 -10.23 9.10
C LEU A 48 -15.49 -9.52 7.76
N ALA A 49 -15.07 -10.25 6.72
CA ALA A 49 -14.89 -9.72 5.38
C ALA A 49 -16.20 -9.21 4.77
N LEU A 50 -17.31 -9.93 4.99
CA LEU A 50 -18.64 -9.51 4.54
C LEU A 50 -19.07 -8.21 5.23
N VAL A 51 -19.00 -8.15 6.58
CA VAL A 51 -19.35 -6.96 7.37
C VAL A 51 -18.51 -5.77 6.92
N SER A 52 -17.20 -5.95 6.79
CA SER A 52 -16.27 -4.91 6.34
C SER A 52 -16.61 -4.41 4.95
N SER A 53 -16.82 -5.31 4.00
CA SER A 53 -17.13 -4.97 2.59
C SER A 53 -18.41 -4.17 2.48
N VAL A 54 -19.47 -4.60 3.15
CA VAL A 54 -20.77 -3.91 3.18
C VAL A 54 -20.62 -2.53 3.82
N THR A 55 -19.93 -2.44 4.95
CA THR A 55 -19.74 -1.17 5.67
C THR A 55 -18.94 -0.17 4.84
N VAL A 56 -17.80 -0.57 4.24
CA VAL A 56 -17.01 0.29 3.34
C VAL A 56 -17.87 0.80 2.20
N PHE A 57 -18.64 -0.10 1.54
CA PHE A 57 -19.49 0.27 0.43
C PHE A 57 -20.58 1.27 0.84
N VAL A 58 -21.30 1.02 1.92
CA VAL A 58 -22.38 1.89 2.43
C VAL A 58 -21.83 3.27 2.78
N PHE A 59 -20.76 3.33 3.60
CA PHE A 59 -20.20 4.61 4.03
C PHE A 59 -19.51 5.38 2.89
N SER A 60 -19.07 4.72 1.83
CA SER A 60 -18.62 5.40 0.61
C SER A 60 -19.74 6.15 -0.13
N LYS A 61 -21.01 5.82 0.14
CA LYS A 61 -22.18 6.50 -0.45
C LYS A 61 -22.76 7.59 0.44
N VAL A 62 -22.44 7.57 1.74
CA VAL A 62 -22.94 8.57 2.68
C VAL A 62 -22.18 9.89 2.50
N SER A 63 -22.92 10.98 2.25
CA SER A 63 -22.36 12.32 2.10
C SER A 63 -22.18 12.96 3.49
N LEU A 64 -21.22 12.47 4.28
CA LEU A 64 -20.88 13.04 5.59
C LEU A 64 -20.06 14.34 5.48
N ILE A 65 -19.36 14.53 4.38
CA ILE A 65 -18.51 15.69 4.14
C ILE A 65 -19.10 16.47 2.97
N ARG A 66 -19.44 17.73 3.22
CA ARG A 66 -19.89 18.66 2.17
C ARG A 66 -18.85 18.68 1.05
N GLU A 67 -19.29 18.51 -0.19
CA GLU A 67 -18.47 18.20 -1.38
C GLU A 67 -17.33 19.19 -1.70
N ARG A 68 -17.15 20.23 -0.89
CA ARG A 68 -16.07 21.22 -1.05
C ARG A 68 -15.48 21.56 0.32
N ILE A 69 -14.32 21.02 0.61
CA ILE A 69 -13.39 21.70 1.52
C ILE A 69 -12.88 22.90 0.73
N ILE A 70 -13.67 24.00 0.76
CA ILE A 70 -13.31 25.26 0.12
C ILE A 70 -12.55 26.05 1.18
N GLY A 71 -11.24 25.88 1.22
CA GLY A 71 -10.33 26.83 1.87
C GLY A 71 -9.38 27.43 0.84
N PRO A 72 -8.73 28.56 1.12
CA PRO A 72 -7.65 29.06 0.28
C PRO A 72 -6.55 28.01 0.25
N LYS A 73 -6.35 27.35 -0.90
CA LYS A 73 -5.31 26.35 -1.08
C LYS A 73 -4.00 27.02 -1.45
N ILE A 74 -2.92 26.63 -0.79
CA ILE A 74 -1.56 27.03 -1.14
C ILE A 74 -1.23 26.43 -2.51
N ILE A 75 -0.91 27.27 -3.49
CA ILE A 75 -0.54 26.82 -4.82
C ILE A 75 0.95 26.54 -4.87
N LEU A 76 1.33 25.29 -5.02
CA LEU A 76 2.71 24.82 -5.14
C LEU A 76 3.08 24.53 -6.59
N GLY A 77 4.29 24.92 -6.99
CA GLY A 77 4.85 24.54 -8.28
C GLY A 77 5.41 23.11 -8.24
N VAL A 78 5.24 22.34 -9.34
CA VAL A 78 5.77 20.97 -9.45
C VAL A 78 7.28 20.89 -9.21
N GLY A 79 8.04 21.91 -9.65
CA GLY A 79 9.49 21.98 -9.41
C GLY A 79 9.86 22.13 -7.93
N LEU A 80 9.09 22.94 -7.17
CA LEU A 80 9.30 23.09 -5.74
C LEU A 80 8.97 21.81 -4.98
N LEU A 81 7.89 21.12 -5.37
CA LEU A 81 7.52 19.83 -4.81
C LEU A 81 8.62 18.78 -5.05
N PHE A 82 9.20 18.76 -6.27
CA PHE A 82 10.33 17.89 -6.58
C PHE A 82 11.54 18.18 -5.70
N LEU A 83 11.98 19.44 -5.61
CA LEU A 83 13.15 19.82 -4.82
C LEU A 83 12.94 19.54 -3.33
N ALA A 84 11.78 19.86 -2.78
CA ALA A 84 11.51 19.61 -1.37
C ALA A 84 11.46 18.12 -1.04
N VAL A 85 10.64 17.34 -1.76
CA VAL A 85 10.44 15.93 -1.41
C VAL A 85 11.65 15.08 -1.79
N PHE A 86 12.17 15.22 -3.01
CA PHE A 86 13.32 14.42 -3.45
C PHE A 86 14.65 14.90 -2.85
N GLY A 87 14.77 16.18 -2.51
CA GLY A 87 15.90 16.69 -1.75
C GLY A 87 15.96 16.10 -0.34
N LEU A 88 14.84 16.14 0.39
CA LEU A 88 14.73 15.51 1.72
C LEU A 88 14.92 13.99 1.65
N PHE A 89 14.35 13.37 0.65
CA PHE A 89 14.51 11.93 0.42
C PHE A 89 15.97 11.55 0.12
N ALA A 90 16.68 12.32 -0.70
CA ALA A 90 18.09 12.09 -1.00
C ALA A 90 18.96 12.21 0.26
N CYS A 91 18.71 13.22 1.10
CA CYS A 91 19.39 13.37 2.40
C CYS A 91 19.10 12.15 3.31
N PHE A 92 17.84 11.74 3.38
CA PHE A 92 17.44 10.57 4.17
C PHE A 92 18.11 9.28 3.64
N ALA A 93 18.04 9.04 2.32
CA ALA A 93 18.68 7.87 1.70
C ALA A 93 20.20 7.85 1.93
N ALA A 94 20.86 9.01 1.83
CA ALA A 94 22.29 9.13 2.13
C ALA A 94 22.59 8.80 3.60
N MET A 95 21.76 9.24 4.55
CA MET A 95 21.91 8.89 5.96
C MET A 95 21.73 7.39 6.19
N VAL A 96 20.70 6.78 5.62
CA VAL A 96 20.45 5.33 5.76
C VAL A 96 21.59 4.51 5.18
N LEU A 97 22.03 4.85 3.96
CA LEU A 97 23.14 4.15 3.29
C LEU A 97 24.48 4.37 4.00
N GLY A 98 24.76 5.59 4.45
CA GLY A 98 26.03 5.93 5.11
C GLY A 98 26.18 5.37 6.52
N THR A 99 25.07 5.00 7.17
CA THR A 99 25.08 4.40 8.52
C THR A 99 24.79 2.89 8.51
N ALA A 100 24.64 2.28 7.33
CA ALA A 100 24.36 0.86 7.21
C ALA A 100 25.64 0.02 7.45
N GLU A 101 25.52 -1.04 8.24
CA GLU A 101 26.60 -2.04 8.42
C GLU A 101 26.86 -2.84 7.14
N GLY A 102 25.87 -2.93 6.24
CA GLY A 102 25.97 -3.58 4.95
C GLY A 102 24.74 -3.29 4.10
N ILE A 103 24.90 -3.36 2.79
CA ILE A 103 23.82 -3.13 1.83
C ILE A 103 23.36 -4.48 1.28
N PRO A 104 22.09 -4.92 1.53
CA PRO A 104 21.63 -6.25 1.13
C PRO A 104 21.84 -6.56 -0.36
N LEU A 105 21.56 -5.61 -1.23
CA LEU A 105 21.78 -5.77 -2.68
C LEU A 105 23.23 -6.03 -3.04
N LEU A 106 24.17 -5.31 -2.44
CA LEU A 106 25.62 -5.50 -2.70
C LEU A 106 26.10 -6.82 -2.12
N ALA A 107 25.61 -7.21 -0.94
CA ALA A 107 25.94 -8.50 -0.34
C ALA A 107 25.46 -9.67 -1.23
N TRP A 108 24.27 -9.55 -1.82
CA TRP A 108 23.76 -10.55 -2.76
C TRP A 108 24.67 -10.67 -4.00
N PHE A 109 25.08 -9.55 -4.60
CA PHE A 109 26.03 -9.57 -5.73
C PHE A 109 27.40 -10.15 -5.34
N ALA A 110 27.79 -10.02 -4.08
CA ALA A 110 29.02 -10.62 -3.54
C ALA A 110 28.87 -12.13 -3.21
N GLY A 111 27.69 -12.72 -3.45
CA GLY A 111 27.43 -14.14 -3.22
C GLY A 111 27.08 -14.52 -1.78
N ALA A 112 26.57 -13.56 -0.98
CA ALA A 112 26.09 -13.84 0.37
C ALA A 112 24.97 -14.88 0.36
N ASP A 113 24.97 -15.76 1.35
CA ASP A 113 23.95 -16.78 1.55
C ASP A 113 22.59 -16.16 1.95
N PRO A 114 21.47 -16.90 1.77
CA PRO A 114 20.14 -16.39 2.09
C PRO A 114 19.95 -15.98 3.56
N GLU A 115 20.60 -16.65 4.51
CA GLU A 115 20.50 -16.36 5.95
C GLU A 115 21.17 -15.03 6.27
N THR A 116 22.39 -14.82 5.78
CA THR A 116 23.08 -13.55 5.88
C THR A 116 22.29 -12.40 5.27
N LEU A 117 21.63 -12.62 4.12
CA LEU A 117 20.78 -11.60 3.49
C LEU A 117 19.57 -11.24 4.34
N VAL A 118 18.95 -12.19 5.03
CA VAL A 118 17.82 -11.93 5.95
C VAL A 118 18.30 -11.04 7.09
N VAL A 119 19.40 -11.38 7.75
CA VAL A 119 19.98 -10.59 8.85
C VAL A 119 20.37 -9.19 8.40
N LEU A 120 21.02 -9.05 7.24
CA LEU A 120 21.39 -7.75 6.70
C LEU A 120 20.16 -6.88 6.37
N ARG A 121 19.11 -7.46 5.83
CA ARG A 121 17.86 -6.73 5.54
C ARG A 121 17.18 -6.21 6.79
N GLU A 122 17.23 -6.98 7.86
CA GLU A 122 16.71 -6.55 9.15
C GLU A 122 17.54 -5.41 9.74
N LYS A 123 18.85 -5.60 9.86
CA LYS A 123 19.78 -4.59 10.37
C LYS A 123 19.82 -3.32 9.52
N PHE A 124 19.55 -3.44 8.22
CA PHE A 124 19.60 -2.30 7.32
C PHE A 124 18.63 -1.18 7.70
N LEU A 125 17.44 -1.53 8.16
CA LEU A 125 16.41 -0.54 8.50
C LEU A 125 15.67 -0.83 9.81
N LYS A 126 15.26 -2.08 10.08
CA LYS A 126 14.32 -2.40 11.17
C LYS A 126 14.99 -2.45 12.54
N ALA A 127 16.15 -3.10 12.63
CA ALA A 127 16.87 -3.28 13.88
C ALA A 127 17.90 -2.16 14.13
N ARG A 128 17.51 -0.91 13.91
CA ARG A 128 18.31 0.26 14.20
C ARG A 128 18.09 0.71 15.64
N GLU A 129 19.18 1.09 16.31
CA GLU A 129 19.16 1.50 17.72
C GLU A 129 19.35 3.01 17.89
N GLY A 130 19.03 3.50 19.08
CA GLY A 130 19.20 4.89 19.47
C GLY A 130 18.40 5.83 18.57
N TRP A 131 19.01 6.93 18.11
CA TRP A 131 18.34 7.91 17.25
C TRP A 131 17.96 7.36 15.88
N GLN A 132 18.61 6.29 15.40
CA GLN A 132 18.31 5.66 14.13
C GLN A 132 17.01 4.84 14.14
N ALA A 133 16.45 4.54 15.32
CA ALA A 133 15.17 3.85 15.45
C ALA A 133 13.99 4.59 14.77
N ILE A 134 14.18 5.87 14.42
CA ILE A 134 13.20 6.64 13.64
C ILE A 134 13.22 6.31 12.12
N PHE A 135 14.29 5.70 11.61
CA PHE A 135 14.45 5.45 10.16
C PHE A 135 13.34 4.60 9.54
N PRO A 136 12.85 3.51 10.15
CA PRO A 136 11.73 2.75 9.61
C PRO A 136 10.48 3.61 9.39
N TYR A 137 10.17 4.51 10.31
CA TYR A 137 9.01 5.40 10.23
C TYR A 137 9.17 6.44 9.11
N ILE A 138 10.33 7.10 9.03
CA ILE A 138 10.63 8.06 7.95
C ILE A 138 10.63 7.35 6.60
N ASN A 139 11.21 6.15 6.51
CA ASN A 139 11.18 5.33 5.31
C ASN A 139 9.74 5.00 4.91
N GLY A 140 8.91 4.60 5.87
CA GLY A 140 7.49 4.34 5.65
C GLY A 140 6.75 5.54 5.06
N LEU A 141 6.97 6.75 5.61
CA LEU A 141 6.38 8.00 5.10
C LEU A 141 6.78 8.27 3.65
N PHE A 142 8.07 8.17 3.32
CA PHE A 142 8.55 8.41 1.96
C PHE A 142 8.08 7.33 0.99
N THR A 143 8.32 6.07 1.30
CA THR A 143 8.06 4.96 0.38
C THR A 143 6.59 4.54 0.35
N GLY A 144 5.85 4.78 1.43
CA GLY A 144 4.45 4.37 1.57
C GLY A 144 3.50 5.21 0.72
N ALA A 145 3.59 6.53 0.82
CA ALA A 145 2.63 7.42 0.16
C ALA A 145 3.27 8.64 -0.51
N LEU A 146 4.26 9.31 0.12
CA LEU A 146 4.72 10.62 -0.32
C LEU A 146 5.39 10.58 -1.70
N ILE A 147 6.38 9.70 -1.90
CA ILE A 147 7.06 9.57 -3.21
C ILE A 147 6.12 8.99 -4.26
N PRO A 148 5.34 7.90 -4.00
CA PRO A 148 4.32 7.43 -4.94
C PRO A 148 3.36 8.52 -5.42
N TYR A 149 2.88 9.38 -4.51
CA TYR A 149 2.04 10.53 -4.85
C TYR A 149 2.79 11.54 -5.74
N CYS A 150 4.01 11.92 -5.35
CA CYS A 150 4.83 12.84 -6.15
C CYS A 150 5.15 12.28 -7.54
N LEU A 151 5.46 10.99 -7.66
CA LEU A 151 5.68 10.34 -8.94
C LEU A 151 4.43 10.40 -9.83
N ALA A 152 3.23 10.10 -9.28
CA ALA A 152 1.99 10.28 -10.01
C ALA A 152 1.87 11.70 -10.57
N TYR A 153 2.13 12.71 -9.73
CA TYR A 153 2.14 14.11 -10.13
C TYR A 153 3.12 14.41 -11.26
N PHE A 154 4.36 13.97 -11.13
CA PHE A 154 5.40 14.23 -12.14
C PHE A 154 5.08 13.59 -13.49
N PHE A 155 4.45 12.44 -13.49
CA PHE A 155 4.04 11.77 -14.73
C PHE A 155 2.78 12.42 -15.34
N LEU A 156 1.83 12.88 -14.52
CA LEU A 156 0.67 13.63 -14.96
C LEU A 156 1.07 14.95 -15.63
N GLU A 157 1.94 15.72 -15.00
CA GLU A 157 2.40 17.03 -15.48
C GLU A 157 3.51 16.95 -16.55
N LYS A 158 3.94 15.75 -16.93
CA LYS A 158 5.06 15.55 -17.85
C LYS A 158 6.34 16.28 -17.41
N PHE A 159 6.58 16.32 -16.10
CA PHE A 159 7.75 16.99 -15.55
C PHE A 159 9.05 16.44 -16.16
N LYS A 160 10.01 17.34 -16.47
CA LYS A 160 11.24 16.95 -17.21
C LYS A 160 12.09 15.91 -16.48
N TRP A 161 12.11 15.93 -15.13
CA TRP A 161 12.91 15.03 -14.29
C TRP A 161 12.13 13.80 -13.79
N ARG A 162 10.92 13.53 -14.31
CA ARG A 162 10.05 12.43 -13.86
C ARG A 162 10.71 11.06 -13.91
N TRP A 163 11.47 10.78 -14.98
CA TRP A 163 12.16 9.50 -15.12
C TRP A 163 13.35 9.39 -14.16
N LEU A 164 14.09 10.47 -13.92
CA LEU A 164 15.15 10.49 -12.91
C LEU A 164 14.57 10.21 -11.52
N ALA A 165 13.48 10.88 -11.14
CA ALA A 165 12.79 10.63 -9.88
C ALA A 165 12.34 9.17 -9.74
N PHE A 166 11.77 8.62 -10.80
CA PHE A 166 11.33 7.22 -10.83
C PHE A 166 12.47 6.24 -10.64
N PHE A 167 13.54 6.35 -11.44
CA PHE A 167 14.66 5.42 -11.34
C PHE A 167 15.45 5.59 -10.05
N ALA A 168 15.58 6.80 -9.52
CA ALA A 168 16.19 7.03 -8.21
C ALA A 168 15.39 6.33 -7.08
N PHE A 169 14.06 6.46 -7.11
CA PHE A 169 13.21 5.78 -6.14
C PHE A 169 13.24 4.25 -6.31
N LEU A 170 13.20 3.79 -7.55
CA LEU A 170 13.30 2.37 -7.87
C LEU A 170 14.62 1.76 -7.39
N ALA A 171 15.74 2.43 -7.65
CA ALA A 171 17.06 2.00 -7.19
C ALA A 171 17.10 1.89 -5.66
N TYR A 172 16.54 2.88 -4.96
CA TYR A 172 16.41 2.83 -3.51
C TYR A 172 15.56 1.64 -3.04
N CYS A 173 14.41 1.39 -3.67
CA CYS A 173 13.57 0.23 -3.32
C CYS A 173 14.28 -1.11 -3.55
N LEU A 174 15.13 -1.21 -4.57
CA LEU A 174 15.90 -2.43 -4.86
C LEU A 174 16.98 -2.72 -3.82
N VAL A 175 17.52 -1.69 -3.16
CA VAL A 175 18.53 -1.86 -2.09
C VAL A 175 18.08 -2.82 -1.00
N PHE A 176 16.79 -2.81 -0.68
CA PHE A 176 16.20 -3.68 0.36
C PHE A 176 15.94 -5.12 -0.08
N ILE A 177 15.93 -5.40 -1.39
CA ILE A 177 15.51 -6.69 -1.97
C ILE A 177 14.09 -7.10 -1.48
N GLU A 178 13.26 -6.12 -1.10
CA GLU A 178 11.88 -6.36 -0.66
C GLU A 178 10.87 -6.10 -1.79
N LYS A 179 10.06 -7.12 -2.11
CA LYS A 179 9.09 -7.10 -3.22
C LYS A 179 8.02 -6.00 -3.08
N VAL A 180 7.63 -5.69 -1.84
CA VAL A 180 6.56 -4.72 -1.54
C VAL A 180 6.96 -3.28 -1.87
N PHE A 181 8.19 -2.88 -1.58
CA PHE A 181 8.65 -1.51 -1.86
C PHE A 181 8.60 -1.18 -3.36
N PHE A 182 8.92 -2.16 -4.17
CA PHE A 182 8.85 -2.04 -5.62
C PHE A 182 7.41 -1.82 -6.12
N LEU A 183 6.41 -2.55 -5.60
CA LEU A 183 5.01 -2.36 -5.97
C LEU A 183 4.54 -0.94 -5.67
N LYS A 184 5.02 -0.33 -4.59
CA LYS A 184 4.70 1.05 -4.22
C LYS A 184 5.12 2.08 -5.28
N ALA A 185 6.23 1.83 -5.98
CA ALA A 185 6.65 2.68 -7.11
C ALA A 185 5.78 2.49 -8.36
N MET A 186 5.38 1.24 -8.64
CA MET A 186 4.71 0.87 -9.88
C MET A 186 3.22 1.16 -9.91
N ILE A 187 2.50 0.92 -8.81
CA ILE A 187 1.03 1.04 -8.75
C ILE A 187 0.53 2.41 -9.23
N PRO A 188 1.06 3.56 -8.75
CA PRO A 188 0.60 4.86 -9.21
C PRO A 188 0.87 5.12 -10.70
N LEU A 189 2.00 4.63 -11.20
CA LEU A 189 2.37 4.80 -12.61
C LEU A 189 1.50 3.96 -13.53
N LEU A 190 1.18 2.72 -13.14
CA LEU A 190 0.22 1.89 -13.84
C LEU A 190 -1.14 2.59 -13.90
N TYR A 191 -1.61 3.14 -12.78
CA TYR A 191 -2.86 3.88 -12.76
C TYR A 191 -2.83 5.09 -13.71
N VAL A 192 -1.80 5.92 -13.67
CA VAL A 192 -1.65 7.08 -14.57
C VAL A 192 -1.61 6.64 -16.04
N ALA A 193 -0.88 5.57 -16.34
CA ALA A 193 -0.78 5.06 -17.71
C ALA A 193 -2.12 4.54 -18.24
N PHE A 194 -2.88 3.84 -17.39
CA PHE A 194 -4.14 3.20 -17.78
C PHE A 194 -5.35 4.14 -17.76
N CYS A 195 -5.54 4.84 -16.63
CA CYS A 195 -6.79 5.53 -16.37
C CYS A 195 -6.81 6.98 -16.89
N VAL A 196 -5.63 7.63 -16.93
CA VAL A 196 -5.54 9.05 -17.26
C VAL A 196 -5.04 9.28 -18.69
N ARG A 197 -4.12 8.45 -19.15
CA ARG A 197 -3.51 8.54 -20.49
C ARG A 197 -3.92 7.39 -21.38
N SER A 198 -5.22 7.15 -21.53
CA SER A 198 -5.72 6.13 -22.47
C SER A 198 -5.16 6.36 -23.88
N GLY A 199 -4.09 5.67 -24.23
CA GLY A 199 -3.47 5.77 -25.55
C GLY A 199 -1.97 5.55 -25.61
N SER A 200 -1.23 5.60 -24.53
CA SER A 200 0.20 5.26 -24.58
C SER A 200 0.41 3.77 -24.23
N LEU A 201 0.04 2.90 -25.20
CA LEU A 201 0.32 1.46 -25.12
C LEU A 201 1.81 1.21 -24.83
N SER A 202 2.71 2.03 -25.37
CA SER A 202 4.15 1.92 -25.12
C SER A 202 4.54 2.15 -23.65
N THR A 203 3.95 3.15 -22.99
CA THR A 203 4.22 3.39 -21.56
C THR A 203 3.68 2.25 -20.70
N PHE A 204 2.53 1.73 -21.05
CA PHE A 204 1.95 0.56 -20.36
C PHE A 204 2.85 -0.67 -20.54
N VAL A 205 3.19 -1.04 -21.78
CA VAL A 205 4.04 -2.19 -22.07
C VAL A 205 5.39 -2.07 -21.36
N PHE A 206 5.99 -0.86 -21.35
CA PHE A 206 7.24 -0.62 -20.64
C PHE A 206 7.11 -0.85 -19.13
N VAL A 207 6.11 -0.24 -18.48
CA VAL A 207 5.93 -0.39 -17.03
C VAL A 207 5.54 -1.83 -16.67
N ALA A 208 4.67 -2.47 -17.45
CA ALA A 208 4.29 -3.86 -17.24
C ALA A 208 5.49 -4.82 -17.43
N SER A 209 6.30 -4.62 -18.48
CA SER A 209 7.51 -5.40 -18.70
C SER A 209 8.52 -5.23 -17.57
N LEU A 210 8.68 -4.01 -17.08
CA LEU A 210 9.53 -3.73 -15.92
C LEU A 210 9.00 -4.41 -14.64
N CYS A 211 7.68 -4.39 -14.41
CA CYS A 211 7.06 -5.12 -13.30
C CYS A 211 7.36 -6.63 -13.37
N VAL A 212 7.13 -7.23 -14.53
CA VAL A 212 7.39 -8.67 -14.75
C VAL A 212 8.86 -8.98 -14.54
N SER A 213 9.77 -8.19 -15.14
CA SER A 213 11.22 -8.41 -15.01
C SER A 213 11.68 -8.36 -13.55
N ILE A 214 11.17 -7.43 -12.76
CA ILE A 214 11.56 -7.30 -11.35
C ILE A 214 10.94 -8.42 -10.49
N VAL A 215 9.71 -8.84 -10.78
CA VAL A 215 9.11 -10.00 -10.08
C VAL A 215 9.93 -11.26 -10.36
N ILE A 216 10.34 -11.48 -11.62
CA ILE A 216 11.22 -12.60 -11.98
C ILE A 216 12.56 -12.48 -11.27
N PHE A 217 13.21 -11.30 -11.34
CA PHE A 217 14.48 -11.05 -10.66
C PHE A 217 14.41 -11.35 -9.16
N LEU A 218 13.41 -10.82 -8.48
CA LEU A 218 13.21 -11.05 -7.04
C LEU A 218 12.85 -12.51 -6.74
N GLY A 219 12.20 -13.22 -7.66
CA GLY A 219 11.97 -14.66 -7.56
C GLY A 219 13.28 -15.44 -7.60
N VAL A 220 14.15 -15.13 -8.54
CA VAL A 220 15.48 -15.76 -8.69
C VAL A 220 16.36 -15.46 -7.47
N VAL A 221 16.44 -14.19 -7.04
CA VAL A 221 17.24 -13.78 -5.86
C VAL A 221 16.79 -14.49 -4.58
N SER A 222 15.50 -14.77 -4.48
CA SER A 222 14.93 -15.44 -3.29
C SER A 222 15.17 -16.95 -3.27
N GLY A 223 15.72 -17.54 -4.34
CA GLY A 223 16.01 -19.01 -4.41
C GLY A 223 14.80 -19.91 -4.28
N PHE A 224 13.58 -19.40 -4.48
CA PHE A 224 12.36 -20.14 -4.23
C PHE A 224 12.08 -21.21 -5.29
N GLY A 225 11.82 -22.42 -4.84
CA GLY A 225 11.36 -23.52 -5.68
C GLY A 225 12.47 -24.30 -6.39
N SER A 226 13.74 -24.04 -6.10
CA SER A 226 14.83 -24.88 -6.60
C SER A 226 14.92 -26.18 -5.76
N GLY A 227 14.65 -27.32 -6.40
CA GLY A 227 14.83 -28.64 -5.79
C GLY A 227 13.58 -29.31 -5.23
N ILE A 228 12.38 -28.73 -5.41
CA ILE A 228 11.11 -29.35 -5.01
C ILE A 228 10.44 -29.91 -6.27
N GLU A 229 10.28 -31.22 -6.34
CA GLU A 229 9.68 -31.93 -7.49
C GLU A 229 8.15 -31.94 -7.44
N GLU A 230 7.56 -32.01 -6.24
CA GLU A 230 6.10 -32.02 -6.06
C GLU A 230 5.67 -31.07 -4.95
N SER A 231 4.51 -30.41 -5.11
CA SER A 231 3.91 -29.61 -4.05
C SER A 231 3.42 -30.51 -2.93
N SER A 232 3.69 -30.14 -1.69
CA SER A 232 3.26 -30.92 -0.52
C SER A 232 2.63 -29.99 0.52
N GLY A 233 1.71 -30.53 1.30
CA GLY A 233 0.97 -29.82 2.33
C GLY A 233 -0.28 -29.13 1.80
N ASP A 234 -1.08 -28.60 2.72
CA ASP A 234 -2.29 -27.85 2.40
C ASP A 234 -1.95 -26.47 1.85
N PHE A 235 -2.59 -26.08 0.74
CA PHE A 235 -2.37 -24.78 0.10
C PHE A 235 -2.66 -23.61 1.05
N PHE A 236 -3.64 -23.73 1.94
CA PHE A 236 -3.98 -22.69 2.94
C PHE A 236 -3.27 -22.91 4.28
N SER A 237 -2.02 -23.32 4.25
CA SER A 237 -1.22 -23.46 5.46
C SER A 237 0.18 -22.88 5.28
N GLY A 238 0.82 -22.55 6.43
CA GLY A 238 2.21 -22.15 6.46
C GLY A 238 3.19 -23.27 6.08
N GLN A 239 2.76 -24.52 6.15
CA GLN A 239 3.59 -25.69 5.83
C GLN A 239 3.60 -26.08 4.35
N TYR A 240 2.81 -25.37 3.52
CA TYR A 240 2.78 -25.60 2.09
C TYR A 240 4.14 -25.39 1.42
N ARG A 241 4.57 -26.37 0.65
CA ARG A 241 5.79 -26.31 -0.17
C ARG A 241 5.42 -26.20 -1.64
N ALA A 242 5.71 -25.07 -2.23
CA ALA A 242 5.37 -24.77 -3.62
C ALA A 242 6.41 -25.31 -4.59
N VAL A 243 5.96 -25.92 -5.68
CA VAL A 243 6.82 -26.29 -6.81
C VAL A 243 7.04 -25.07 -7.70
N GLY A 244 8.28 -24.61 -7.80
CA GLY A 244 8.67 -23.52 -8.67
C GLY A 244 8.16 -22.13 -8.28
N THR A 245 8.74 -21.12 -8.89
CA THR A 245 8.54 -19.72 -8.54
C THR A 245 7.10 -19.23 -8.73
N LEU A 246 6.42 -19.65 -9.80
CA LEU A 246 5.04 -19.19 -10.09
C LEU A 246 4.04 -19.74 -9.06
N ASN A 247 4.16 -21.00 -8.70
CA ASN A 247 3.30 -21.61 -7.68
C ASN A 247 3.53 -20.95 -6.30
N TYR A 248 4.79 -20.68 -5.95
CA TYR A 248 5.13 -19.95 -4.75
C TYR A 248 4.54 -18.52 -4.75
N LEU A 249 4.62 -17.81 -5.87
CA LEU A 249 4.03 -16.47 -5.98
C LEU A 249 2.50 -16.51 -5.87
N ALA A 250 1.85 -17.51 -6.46
CA ALA A 250 0.41 -17.71 -6.34
C ALA A 250 0.01 -18.00 -4.89
N TRP A 251 0.74 -18.91 -4.22
CA TRP A 251 0.52 -19.18 -2.80
C TRP A 251 0.70 -17.93 -1.93
N ARG A 252 1.79 -17.16 -2.14
CA ARG A 252 2.04 -15.91 -1.40
C ARG A 252 0.99 -14.85 -1.65
N ALA A 253 0.42 -14.77 -2.84
CA ALA A 253 -0.56 -13.75 -3.19
C ALA A 253 -1.99 -14.09 -2.75
N ILE A 254 -2.35 -15.40 -2.74
CA ILE A 254 -3.72 -15.85 -2.51
C ILE A 254 -3.87 -16.47 -1.12
N ALA A 255 -3.08 -17.50 -0.82
CA ALA A 255 -3.28 -18.30 0.39
C ALA A 255 -2.74 -17.61 1.64
N VAL A 256 -1.51 -17.05 1.56
CA VAL A 256 -0.84 -16.45 2.73
C VAL A 256 -1.68 -15.35 3.40
N PRO A 257 -2.27 -14.37 2.70
CA PRO A 257 -3.12 -13.39 3.36
C PRO A 257 -4.31 -14.02 4.10
N ILE A 258 -4.91 -15.06 3.51
CA ILE A 258 -6.11 -15.71 4.03
C ILE A 258 -5.80 -16.53 5.28
N PHE A 259 -4.85 -17.46 5.20
CA PHE A 259 -4.56 -18.30 6.38
C PHE A 259 -3.89 -17.48 7.50
N THR A 260 -3.04 -16.50 7.17
CA THR A 260 -2.48 -15.60 8.20
C THR A 260 -3.57 -14.83 8.95
N ALA A 261 -4.62 -14.37 8.25
CA ALA A 261 -5.74 -13.70 8.88
C ALA A 261 -6.58 -14.65 9.75
N ALA A 262 -6.76 -15.90 9.32
CA ALA A 262 -7.45 -16.95 10.10
C ALA A 262 -6.63 -17.32 11.35
N ASP A 263 -5.33 -17.53 11.21
CA ASP A 263 -4.43 -17.84 12.33
C ASP A 263 -4.33 -16.67 13.34
N ALA A 264 -4.45 -15.43 12.87
CA ALA A 264 -4.56 -14.28 13.76
C ALA A 264 -5.84 -14.32 14.61
N LEU A 265 -6.98 -14.77 14.04
CA LEU A 265 -8.22 -14.99 14.80
C LEU A 265 -8.09 -16.18 15.76
N ALA A 266 -7.43 -17.25 15.31
CA ALA A 266 -7.16 -18.43 16.14
C ALA A 266 -6.30 -18.03 17.36
N TYR A 267 -5.17 -17.38 17.13
CA TYR A 267 -4.30 -16.90 18.21
C TYR A 267 -5.00 -15.92 19.16
N PHE A 268 -5.83 -15.02 18.63
CA PHE A 268 -6.64 -14.11 19.45
C PHE A 268 -7.59 -14.88 20.37
N SER A 269 -8.24 -15.96 19.87
CA SER A 269 -9.16 -16.77 20.66
C SER A 269 -8.44 -17.67 21.67
N GLU A 270 -7.40 -18.38 21.22
CA GLU A 270 -6.71 -19.41 21.97
C GLU A 270 -5.59 -18.86 22.85
N GLY A 271 -4.73 -18.01 22.29
CA GLY A 271 -3.56 -17.43 22.97
C GLY A 271 -3.90 -16.25 23.88
N LEU A 272 -4.81 -15.38 23.41
CA LEU A 272 -5.22 -14.19 24.16
C LEU A 272 -6.57 -14.34 24.86
N HIS A 273 -7.20 -15.52 24.79
CA HIS A 273 -8.51 -15.80 25.39
C HIS A 273 -9.58 -14.76 25.04
N SER A 274 -9.54 -14.26 23.80
CA SER A 274 -10.43 -13.22 23.26
C SER A 274 -10.39 -11.88 24.02
N ASN A 275 -9.31 -11.59 24.75
CA ASN A 275 -9.13 -10.30 25.41
C ASN A 275 -8.76 -9.22 24.38
N LEU A 276 -9.59 -8.18 24.30
CA LEU A 276 -9.38 -7.07 23.38
C LEU A 276 -8.11 -6.28 23.73
N LEU A 277 -7.28 -5.98 22.72
CA LEU A 277 -6.00 -5.29 22.90
C LEU A 277 -6.15 -3.75 22.93
N MET A 278 -7.35 -3.20 22.71
CA MET A 278 -7.68 -1.78 22.86
C MET A 278 -6.77 -0.80 22.14
N GLY A 279 -6.16 -1.23 21.01
CA GLY A 279 -5.22 -0.42 20.21
C GLY A 279 -3.74 -0.71 20.50
N ALA A 280 -3.42 -1.65 21.40
CA ALA A 280 -2.04 -1.96 21.76
C ALA A 280 -1.20 -2.57 20.61
N THR A 281 -1.82 -3.07 19.53
CA THR A 281 -1.11 -3.54 18.33
C THR A 281 -0.42 -2.41 17.57
N SER A 282 -0.93 -1.19 17.66
CA SER A 282 -0.38 -0.01 16.99
C SER A 282 0.49 0.83 17.93
N SER A 283 1.73 1.13 17.55
CA SER A 283 2.61 2.01 18.32
C SER A 283 2.03 3.41 18.55
N LEU A 284 1.22 3.91 17.62
CA LEU A 284 0.57 5.21 17.75
C LEU A 284 -0.59 5.15 18.78
N LEU A 285 -1.47 4.15 18.67
CA LEU A 285 -2.61 4.04 19.58
C LEU A 285 -2.16 3.64 20.98
N SER A 286 -1.18 2.73 21.12
CA SER A 286 -0.63 2.37 22.43
C SER A 286 -0.03 3.58 23.14
N ALA A 287 0.69 4.45 22.42
CA ALA A 287 1.23 5.68 22.97
C ALA A 287 0.12 6.67 23.40
N ILE A 288 -0.96 6.81 22.60
CA ILE A 288 -2.09 7.70 22.91
C ILE A 288 -2.86 7.20 24.14
N PHE A 289 -3.08 5.89 24.24
CA PHE A 289 -3.86 5.30 25.34
C PHE A 289 -3.02 4.93 26.57
N GLY A 290 -1.70 5.12 26.51
CA GLY A 290 -0.78 4.75 27.59
C GLY A 290 -0.70 3.24 27.82
N LEU A 291 -0.88 2.43 26.77
CA LEU A 291 -0.83 0.98 26.81
C LEU A 291 0.57 0.47 26.49
N GLU A 292 0.93 -0.66 27.07
CA GLU A 292 2.11 -1.40 26.62
C GLU A 292 1.85 -1.96 25.20
N ARG A 293 2.83 -1.78 24.30
CA ARG A 293 2.70 -2.25 22.94
C ARG A 293 2.77 -3.77 22.87
N VAL A 294 1.80 -4.36 22.21
CA VAL A 294 1.76 -5.80 21.91
C VAL A 294 2.17 -6.00 20.45
N GLU A 295 3.26 -6.72 20.22
CA GLU A 295 3.72 -7.06 18.88
C GLU A 295 2.95 -8.26 18.33
N PHE A 296 1.64 -8.07 18.15
CA PHE A 296 0.69 -9.10 17.78
C PHE A 296 1.08 -9.85 16.50
N GLU A 297 1.61 -9.13 15.51
CA GLU A 297 2.06 -9.72 14.24
C GLU A 297 3.23 -10.71 14.43
N HIS A 298 4.11 -10.48 15.41
CA HIS A 298 5.17 -11.43 15.78
C HIS A 298 4.61 -12.63 16.50
N LEU A 299 3.70 -12.42 17.46
CA LEU A 299 3.05 -13.51 18.19
C LEU A 299 2.27 -14.46 17.26
N VAL A 300 1.55 -13.89 16.27
CA VAL A 300 0.87 -14.70 15.24
C VAL A 300 1.88 -15.47 14.37
N PHE A 301 3.01 -14.84 14.02
CA PHE A 301 4.06 -15.51 13.26
C PHE A 301 4.67 -16.68 14.04
N GLU A 302 4.95 -16.50 15.33
CA GLU A 302 5.43 -17.55 16.23
C GLU A 302 4.40 -18.70 16.32
N TYR A 303 3.12 -18.38 16.47
CA TYR A 303 2.03 -19.36 16.46
C TYR A 303 1.98 -20.17 15.16
N GLN A 304 2.17 -19.51 14.00
CA GLN A 304 2.14 -20.18 12.68
C GLN A 304 3.33 -21.12 12.44
N TRP A 305 4.52 -20.71 12.87
CA TRP A 305 5.76 -21.36 12.46
C TRP A 305 6.48 -22.05 13.60
N GLY A 306 6.06 -21.86 14.85
CA GLY A 306 6.70 -22.41 16.04
C GLY A 306 8.14 -21.92 16.23
N GLN A 307 8.52 -20.78 15.62
CA GLN A 307 9.88 -20.24 15.63
C GLN A 307 9.93 -18.96 16.43
N THR A 308 10.44 -19.02 17.64
CA THR A 308 10.74 -17.86 18.51
C THR A 308 12.10 -17.22 18.23
N GLU A 309 13.02 -17.95 17.60
CA GLU A 309 14.44 -17.57 17.54
C GLU A 309 14.80 -16.65 16.37
N THR A 310 14.01 -16.55 15.32
CA THR A 310 14.38 -15.79 14.13
C THR A 310 14.07 -14.29 14.21
N GLY A 311 13.28 -13.81 15.19
CA GLY A 311 13.01 -12.39 15.49
C GLY A 311 12.47 -11.51 14.35
N THR A 312 12.55 -11.97 13.10
CA THR A 312 12.31 -11.20 11.87
C THR A 312 10.94 -11.42 11.27
N GLY A 313 10.26 -12.49 11.65
CA GLY A 313 8.98 -12.89 11.10
C GLY A 313 7.84 -11.98 11.57
N SER A 314 6.99 -11.54 10.66
CA SER A 314 5.81 -10.74 10.95
C SER A 314 4.65 -11.23 10.09
N ALA A 315 3.59 -11.65 10.74
CA ALA A 315 2.35 -12.12 10.14
C ALA A 315 1.40 -10.93 9.93
N ASN A 316 1.58 -10.22 8.83
CA ASN A 316 0.73 -9.08 8.50
C ASN A 316 -0.71 -9.52 8.26
N SER A 317 -1.64 -8.92 9.00
CA SER A 317 -3.07 -9.19 8.87
C SER A 317 -3.81 -8.03 8.21
N VAL A 318 -4.95 -8.35 7.58
CA VAL A 318 -5.85 -7.37 6.98
C VAL A 318 -6.44 -6.44 8.05
N TYR A 319 -6.74 -5.18 7.65
CA TYR A 319 -7.16 -4.13 8.58
C TYR A 319 -8.38 -4.49 9.46
N PHE A 320 -9.32 -5.29 8.97
CA PHE A 320 -10.52 -5.62 9.75
C PHE A 320 -10.26 -6.71 10.81
N VAL A 321 -9.27 -7.58 10.60
CA VAL A 321 -8.80 -8.50 11.65
C VAL A 321 -8.05 -7.74 12.73
N ASP A 322 -7.15 -6.82 12.36
CA ASP A 322 -6.50 -5.91 13.31
C ASP A 322 -7.53 -5.09 14.12
N ALA A 323 -8.57 -4.56 13.44
CA ALA A 323 -9.66 -3.85 14.11
C ALA A 323 -10.47 -4.74 15.06
N TYR A 324 -10.70 -6.01 14.67
CA TYR A 324 -11.44 -6.97 15.51
C TYR A 324 -10.66 -7.35 16.77
N VAL A 325 -9.39 -7.67 16.65
CA VAL A 325 -8.52 -8.02 17.77
C VAL A 325 -8.38 -6.87 18.77
N ASN A 326 -8.36 -5.62 18.28
CA ASN A 326 -8.25 -4.47 19.16
C ASN A 326 -9.58 -4.04 19.78
N PHE A 327 -10.67 -4.00 19.01
CA PHE A 327 -11.92 -3.34 19.42
C PHE A 327 -13.18 -4.19 19.16
N GLY A 328 -13.02 -5.46 18.85
CA GLY A 328 -14.13 -6.35 18.51
C GLY A 328 -14.89 -5.92 17.26
N MET A 329 -16.14 -6.33 17.15
CA MET A 329 -17.00 -6.02 16.00
C MET A 329 -17.22 -4.51 15.81
N MET A 330 -17.24 -3.73 16.90
CA MET A 330 -17.36 -2.28 16.83
C MET A 330 -16.16 -1.66 16.12
N GLY A 331 -14.95 -2.17 16.36
CA GLY A 331 -13.74 -1.77 15.65
C GLY A 331 -13.82 -2.05 14.15
N VAL A 332 -14.31 -3.22 13.76
CA VAL A 332 -14.51 -3.60 12.35
C VAL A 332 -15.43 -2.62 11.64
N VAL A 333 -16.58 -2.32 12.24
CA VAL A 333 -17.55 -1.38 11.68
C VAL A 333 -16.98 0.03 11.61
N LEU A 334 -16.36 0.52 12.69
CA LEU A 334 -15.80 1.87 12.75
C LEU A 334 -14.67 2.07 11.73
N PHE A 335 -13.70 1.16 11.68
CA PHE A 335 -12.57 1.26 10.74
C PHE A 335 -13.04 1.15 9.30
N SER A 336 -13.97 0.24 9.01
CA SER A 336 -14.56 0.11 7.67
C SER A 336 -15.35 1.35 7.27
N ALA A 337 -16.08 2.00 8.21
CA ALA A 337 -16.77 3.25 7.97
C ALA A 337 -15.79 4.39 7.63
N ILE A 338 -14.70 4.53 8.40
CA ILE A 338 -13.64 5.50 8.14
C ILE A 338 -13.03 5.27 6.74
N ILE A 339 -12.73 4.03 6.38
CA ILE A 339 -12.20 3.68 5.05
C ILE A 339 -13.20 4.05 3.95
N GLY A 340 -14.49 3.76 4.13
CA GLY A 340 -15.54 4.16 3.20
C GLY A 340 -15.56 5.66 2.96
N VAL A 341 -15.48 6.45 4.03
CA VAL A 341 -15.40 7.92 3.96
C VAL A 341 -14.13 8.38 3.25
N ILE A 342 -12.96 7.78 3.53
CA ILE A 342 -11.71 8.11 2.84
C ILE A 342 -11.81 7.85 1.34
N PHE A 343 -12.34 6.70 0.93
CA PHE A 343 -12.55 6.43 -0.50
C PHE A 343 -13.52 7.43 -1.15
N ARG A 344 -14.55 7.86 -0.41
CA ARG A 344 -15.44 8.94 -0.89
C ARG A 344 -14.69 10.26 -1.06
N MET A 345 -13.84 10.63 -0.10
CA MET A 345 -13.00 11.84 -0.21
C MET A 345 -12.06 11.76 -1.43
N ILE A 346 -11.39 10.64 -1.63
CA ILE A 346 -10.55 10.42 -2.81
C ILE A 346 -11.38 10.56 -4.08
N ALA A 347 -12.53 9.90 -4.17
CA ALA A 347 -13.39 9.92 -5.36
C ALA A 347 -13.89 11.32 -5.73
N ASN A 348 -14.17 12.16 -4.73
CA ASN A 348 -14.66 13.54 -4.92
C ASN A 348 -13.53 14.57 -5.04
N SER A 349 -12.28 14.17 -4.89
CA SER A 349 -11.13 15.06 -5.05
C SER A 349 -10.96 15.51 -6.50
N THR A 350 -10.49 16.73 -6.68
CA THR A 350 -10.06 17.24 -7.99
C THR A 350 -8.58 16.92 -8.29
N ASP A 351 -7.89 16.28 -7.36
CA ASP A 351 -6.48 15.92 -7.47
C ASP A 351 -6.31 14.57 -8.16
N GLU A 352 -5.86 14.59 -9.42
CA GLU A 352 -5.63 13.37 -10.20
C GLU A 352 -4.48 12.50 -9.64
N ALA A 353 -3.51 13.08 -8.93
CA ALA A 353 -2.45 12.32 -8.29
C ALA A 353 -2.97 11.56 -7.06
N LEU A 354 -3.88 12.17 -6.29
CA LEU A 354 -4.60 11.49 -5.22
C LEU A 354 -5.45 10.32 -5.77
N HIS A 355 -6.06 10.51 -6.95
CA HIS A 355 -6.73 9.41 -7.65
C HIS A 355 -5.75 8.28 -8.03
N ALA A 356 -4.50 8.59 -8.33
CA ALA A 356 -3.54 7.57 -8.75
C ALA A 356 -3.02 6.70 -7.60
N ILE A 357 -3.10 7.17 -6.36
CA ILE A 357 -2.61 6.41 -5.21
C ILE A 357 -3.67 5.59 -4.48
N TRP A 358 -4.97 5.69 -4.86
CA TRP A 358 -6.00 4.89 -4.19
C TRP A 358 -5.74 3.37 -4.26
N PRO A 359 -5.23 2.80 -5.37
CA PRO A 359 -4.96 1.35 -5.39
C PRO A 359 -3.84 0.96 -4.42
N LEU A 360 -2.86 1.84 -4.22
CA LEU A 360 -1.79 1.63 -3.24
C LEU A 360 -2.33 1.67 -1.81
N PHE A 361 -3.21 2.62 -1.50
CA PHE A 361 -3.90 2.69 -0.22
C PHE A 361 -4.76 1.44 0.02
N ALA A 362 -5.54 1.01 -0.97
CA ALA A 362 -6.35 -0.20 -0.92
C ALA A 362 -5.50 -1.46 -0.70
N PHE A 363 -4.37 -1.58 -1.43
CA PHE A 363 -3.42 -2.67 -1.24
C PHE A 363 -2.85 -2.70 0.18
N GLY A 364 -2.46 -1.52 0.71
CA GLY A 364 -1.99 -1.41 2.09
C GLY A 364 -3.04 -1.91 3.10
N LEU A 365 -4.31 -1.54 2.95
CA LEU A 365 -5.41 -1.99 3.81
C LEU A 365 -5.71 -3.50 3.67
N TYR A 366 -5.45 -4.05 2.50
CA TYR A 366 -5.64 -5.49 2.24
C TYR A 366 -4.61 -6.35 2.99
N VAL A 367 -3.41 -5.81 3.27
CA VAL A 367 -2.30 -6.57 3.88
C VAL A 367 -1.81 -6.02 5.22
N SER A 368 -2.40 -4.95 5.74
CA SER A 368 -1.99 -4.37 7.03
C SER A 368 -3.11 -3.54 7.69
N GLY A 369 -2.93 -3.19 8.97
CA GLY A 369 -3.87 -2.40 9.75
C GLY A 369 -4.07 -0.97 9.23
N LEU A 370 -5.27 -0.40 9.50
CA LEU A 370 -5.64 0.96 9.09
C LEU A 370 -4.70 2.02 9.67
N VAL A 371 -4.41 1.92 10.98
CA VAL A 371 -3.59 2.93 11.70
C VAL A 371 -2.17 2.95 11.16
N GLY A 372 -1.57 1.79 10.93
CA GLY A 372 -0.25 1.66 10.30
C GLY A 372 -0.22 2.28 8.91
N ASN A 373 -1.26 2.04 8.12
CA ASN A 373 -1.37 2.61 6.77
C ASN A 373 -1.49 4.14 6.80
N LEU A 374 -2.33 4.69 7.66
CA LEU A 374 -2.51 6.14 7.76
C LEU A 374 -1.27 6.83 8.33
N ALA A 375 -0.72 6.34 9.44
CA ALA A 375 0.38 6.97 10.15
C ALA A 375 1.74 6.56 9.60
N SER A 376 2.11 5.29 9.69
CA SER A 376 3.46 4.80 9.35
C SER A 376 3.75 4.83 7.85
N ASN A 377 2.76 4.55 7.00
CA ASN A 377 2.89 4.69 5.54
C ASN A 377 2.62 6.12 5.04
N GLY A 378 2.21 7.06 5.88
CA GLY A 378 2.13 8.48 5.56
C GLY A 378 0.88 8.91 4.77
N PHE A 379 -0.14 8.07 4.61
CA PHE A 379 -1.34 8.47 3.86
C PHE A 379 -2.08 9.64 4.50
N ILE A 380 -2.06 9.76 5.83
CA ILE A 380 -2.66 10.91 6.52
C ILE A 380 -1.99 12.23 6.10
N LEU A 381 -0.67 12.23 5.87
CA LEU A 381 0.05 13.43 5.40
C LEU A 381 -0.40 13.82 3.99
N ILE A 382 -0.64 12.85 3.11
CA ILE A 382 -1.15 13.12 1.77
C ILE A 382 -2.56 13.69 1.83
N PHE A 383 -3.44 13.14 2.64
CA PHE A 383 -4.80 13.66 2.80
C PHE A 383 -4.80 15.08 3.36
N LEU A 384 -3.98 15.38 4.37
CA LEU A 384 -3.79 16.72 4.90
C LEU A 384 -3.17 17.65 3.87
N PHE A 385 -2.15 17.20 3.14
CA PHE A 385 -1.55 17.97 2.07
C PHE A 385 -2.58 18.35 1.00
N CYS A 386 -3.37 17.41 0.52
CA CYS A 386 -4.42 17.65 -0.47
C CYS A 386 -5.55 18.56 0.05
N ALA A 387 -5.78 18.60 1.38
CA ALA A 387 -6.75 19.51 1.98
C ALA A 387 -6.23 20.96 2.02
N ILE A 388 -4.95 21.17 2.24
CA ILE A 388 -4.33 22.49 2.45
C ILE A 388 -3.71 23.04 1.16
N ALA A 389 -3.09 22.20 0.34
CA ALA A 389 -2.34 22.58 -0.84
C ALA A 389 -2.99 22.09 -2.14
N GLN A 390 -2.76 22.83 -3.19
CA GLN A 390 -3.07 22.43 -4.56
C GLN A 390 -1.84 22.62 -5.42
N VAL A 391 -1.40 21.59 -6.11
CA VAL A 391 -0.30 21.71 -7.05
C VAL A 391 -0.84 22.31 -8.36
N ARG A 392 -0.14 23.32 -8.87
CA ARG A 392 -0.60 24.05 -10.05
C ARG A 392 -0.40 23.23 -11.32
N HIS A 393 -1.49 22.89 -12.00
CA HIS A 393 -1.45 22.25 -13.31
C HIS A 393 -0.95 23.24 -14.39
N TYR A 394 0.10 22.88 -15.12
CA TYR A 394 0.66 23.70 -16.20
C TYR A 394 -0.34 23.99 -17.33
N LYS A 395 -1.33 23.12 -17.53
CA LYS A 395 -2.38 23.29 -18.55
C LYS A 395 -3.34 24.46 -18.29
N THR A 396 -3.58 24.82 -17.02
CA THR A 396 -4.50 25.91 -16.68
C THR A 396 -3.94 27.26 -17.15
N ARG A 397 -2.61 27.43 -17.10
CA ARG A 397 -1.95 28.67 -17.52
C ARG A 397 -2.11 28.98 -19.02
N ARG A 398 -2.26 27.97 -19.88
CA ARG A 398 -2.48 28.22 -21.32
C ARG A 398 -3.92 28.63 -21.66
N ARG A 399 -4.90 28.17 -20.90
CA ARG A 399 -6.31 28.59 -21.08
C ARG A 399 -6.52 30.02 -20.60
N ASP A 400 -5.94 30.43 -19.47
CA ASP A 400 -6.08 31.79 -18.94
C ASP A 400 -5.40 32.84 -19.84
N ILE A 401 -4.30 32.48 -20.52
CA ILE A 401 -3.61 33.37 -21.47
C ILE A 401 -4.35 33.43 -22.82
N SER A 402 -5.00 32.33 -23.25
CA SER A 402 -5.77 32.31 -24.51
C SER A 402 -7.20 32.85 -24.34
N GLY A 403 -7.75 32.87 -23.12
CA GLY A 403 -9.06 33.46 -22.82
C GLY A 403 -9.08 35.00 -22.71
N GLY A 404 -7.90 35.61 -22.59
CA GLY A 404 -7.78 37.09 -22.43
C GLY A 404 -7.76 37.88 -23.73
N MET A 405 -7.85 37.27 -24.90
CA MET A 405 -7.81 37.94 -26.22
C MET A 405 -9.13 37.90 -27.01
N HIS A 406 -10.26 37.63 -26.40
CA HIS A 406 -11.53 37.94 -27.05
C HIS A 406 -11.90 39.39 -26.69
N ALA A 407 -11.53 40.33 -27.59
CA ALA A 407 -12.08 41.67 -27.63
C ALA A 407 -13.63 41.60 -27.65
N PRO A 408 -14.32 42.46 -26.93
CA PRO A 408 -15.77 42.48 -27.00
C PRO A 408 -16.19 42.80 -28.42
N ALA A 409 -16.99 41.89 -29.00
CA ALA A 409 -17.66 42.16 -30.26
C ALA A 409 -18.55 43.38 -30.10
N LEU A 410 -18.24 44.41 -30.81
CA LEU A 410 -19.11 45.58 -30.97
C LEU A 410 -20.43 45.09 -31.56
N LEU A 411 -21.52 45.26 -30.84
CA LEU A 411 -22.88 45.04 -31.33
C LEU A 411 -23.14 46.04 -32.47
N PRO A 412 -23.72 45.64 -33.61
CA PRO A 412 -24.14 46.57 -34.62
C PRO A 412 -25.37 47.33 -34.12
N GLU A 413 -25.28 48.68 -34.18
CA GLU A 413 -26.42 49.55 -33.97
C GLU A 413 -27.52 49.25 -35.00
N SER A 414 -28.69 48.93 -34.46
CA SER A 414 -29.94 48.79 -35.25
C SER A 414 -30.38 50.15 -35.72
N ARG A 415 -30.51 50.28 -37.03
CA ARG A 415 -31.45 51.25 -37.65
C ARG A 415 -32.77 50.57 -37.95
#